data_dff195d51db6d8997940aa8436dfb184
#
_entry.id   dff195d51db6d8997940aa8436dfb184
#
_cell.length_a   1.000
_cell.length_b   1.000
_cell.length_c   1.000
_cell.angle_alpha   90.00
_cell.angle_beta   90.00
_cell.angle_gamma   90.00
#
_symmetry.space_group_name_H-M   'P 1'
#
loop_
_entity.id
_entity.type
_entity.pdbx_description
1 polymer ?
#
loop_
_entity_poly.entity_id
_entity_poly.type
_entity_poly.pdbx_seq_one_letter_code
_entity_poly.pdbx_strand_id
1 'polypeptide(L)'
;TIANTELEAHLPAFNNAFNDLGIDWNWDTNTYIKLLKINGGKNRIAYYAKSNNDNFSEDLILKIHETKQFHYLEIIKKNCVSLKTGVFRLINELHRKKVRQFIVTSSSRSQVNLLVEYLFNGFNPFEFIISSEDVELKKPNPLPYLKAIELSGINKNNSIVFEDSNPGLKS
;
A
#
# COMPACT_ATOMS: atom_id res chain seq x y z
N THR A 1 -0.56 3.93 5.97
CA THR A 1 -0.31 4.98 6.98
C THR A 1 -0.86 6.34 6.53
N ILE A 2 -0.53 6.80 5.34
CA ILE A 2 -0.88 8.14 4.85
C ILE A 2 -2.37 8.27 4.46
N ALA A 3 -2.91 7.27 3.78
CA ALA A 3 -4.24 7.31 3.17
C ALA A 3 -5.08 6.06 3.49
N ASN A 4 -6.38 6.15 3.25
CA ASN A 4 -7.35 5.07 3.50
C ASN A 4 -7.40 4.05 2.35
N THR A 5 -6.26 3.75 1.73
CA THR A 5 -6.17 2.91 0.54
C THR A 5 -6.76 1.51 0.71
N GLU A 6 -6.70 0.92 1.91
CA GLU A 6 -7.18 -0.44 2.12
C GLU A 6 -8.68 -0.57 1.87
N LEU A 7 -9.49 0.31 2.42
CA LEU A 7 -10.95 0.24 2.27
C LEU A 7 -11.47 1.02 1.06
N GLU A 8 -10.82 2.14 0.70
CA GLU A 8 -11.30 3.02 -0.36
C GLU A 8 -10.75 2.66 -1.75
N ALA A 9 -9.67 1.87 -1.84
CA ALA A 9 -9.08 1.46 -3.11
C ALA A 9 -8.84 -0.04 -3.22
N HIS A 10 -8.13 -0.66 -2.27
CA HIS A 10 -7.77 -2.08 -2.40
C HIS A 10 -8.98 -3.00 -2.35
N LEU A 11 -9.88 -2.82 -1.38
CA LEU A 11 -11.10 -3.64 -1.27
C LEU A 11 -12.01 -3.52 -2.52
N PRO A 12 -12.42 -2.32 -2.97
CA PRO A 12 -13.23 -2.22 -4.18
C PRO A 12 -12.49 -2.73 -5.43
N ALA A 13 -11.17 -2.57 -5.51
CA ALA A 13 -10.39 -3.11 -6.62
C ALA A 13 -10.41 -4.65 -6.68
N PHE A 14 -10.40 -5.34 -5.52
CA PHE A 14 -10.57 -6.79 -5.47
C PHE A 14 -11.95 -7.20 -5.97
N ASN A 15 -13.02 -6.57 -5.46
CA ASN A 15 -14.38 -6.90 -5.86
C ASN A 15 -14.65 -6.64 -7.34
N ASN A 16 -14.10 -5.55 -7.89
CA ASN A 16 -14.16 -5.29 -9.33
C ASN A 16 -13.43 -6.37 -10.13
N ALA A 17 -12.25 -6.81 -9.68
CA ALA A 17 -11.52 -7.88 -10.35
C ALA A 17 -12.25 -9.21 -10.31
N PHE A 18 -12.91 -9.55 -9.21
CA PHE A 18 -13.75 -10.75 -9.13
C PHE A 18 -14.91 -10.68 -10.12
N ASN A 19 -15.61 -9.56 -10.15
CA ASN A 19 -16.71 -9.32 -11.09
C ASN A 19 -16.27 -9.45 -12.56
N ASP A 20 -15.18 -8.80 -12.94
CA ASP A 20 -14.65 -8.82 -14.31
C ASP A 20 -14.25 -10.23 -14.78
N LEU A 21 -13.84 -11.07 -13.85
CA LEU A 21 -13.41 -12.45 -14.12
C LEU A 21 -14.52 -13.48 -13.91
N GLY A 22 -15.75 -13.03 -13.61
CA GLY A 22 -16.90 -13.91 -13.39
C GLY A 22 -16.78 -14.78 -12.15
N ILE A 23 -16.01 -14.31 -11.15
CA ILE A 23 -15.83 -15.01 -9.87
C ILE A 23 -16.92 -14.51 -8.92
N ASP A 24 -17.73 -15.43 -8.39
CA ASP A 24 -18.83 -15.12 -7.47
C ASP A 24 -18.32 -14.85 -6.04
N TRP A 25 -17.37 -13.90 -5.92
CA TRP A 25 -16.87 -13.40 -4.66
C TRP A 25 -17.14 -11.91 -4.52
N ASN A 26 -17.56 -11.54 -3.33
CA ASN A 26 -17.68 -10.14 -2.93
C ASN A 26 -17.21 -9.99 -1.49
N TRP A 27 -16.02 -9.47 -1.27
CA TRP A 27 -15.51 -9.24 0.08
C TRP A 27 -16.18 -8.00 0.68
N ASP A 28 -16.80 -8.18 1.82
CA ASP A 28 -17.23 -7.08 2.66
C ASP A 28 -16.05 -6.53 3.51
N THR A 29 -16.27 -5.42 4.17
CA THR A 29 -15.27 -4.78 5.04
C THR A 29 -14.75 -5.73 6.13
N ASN A 30 -15.64 -6.51 6.76
CA ASN A 30 -15.27 -7.41 7.86
C ASN A 30 -14.39 -8.57 7.36
N THR A 31 -14.76 -9.16 6.24
CA THR A 31 -13.97 -10.20 5.56
C THR A 31 -12.60 -9.66 5.17
N TYR A 32 -12.57 -8.48 4.54
CA TYR A 32 -11.32 -7.87 4.10
C TYR A 32 -10.38 -7.54 5.26
N ILE A 33 -10.88 -6.98 6.36
CA ILE A 33 -10.08 -6.71 7.56
C ILE A 33 -9.44 -7.99 8.13
N LYS A 34 -10.17 -9.10 8.13
CA LYS A 34 -9.60 -10.40 8.54
C LYS A 34 -8.47 -10.84 7.59
N LEU A 35 -8.66 -10.63 6.29
CA LEU A 35 -7.69 -10.98 5.26
C LEU A 35 -6.45 -10.07 5.26
N LEU A 36 -6.49 -8.89 5.86
CA LEU A 36 -5.31 -8.02 6.03
C LEU A 36 -4.21 -8.65 6.89
N LYS A 37 -4.55 -9.67 7.70
CA LYS A 37 -3.56 -10.47 8.45
C LYS A 37 -2.66 -11.29 7.51
N ILE A 38 -3.12 -11.56 6.28
CA ILE A 38 -2.38 -12.29 5.25
C ILE A 38 -1.58 -11.27 4.43
N ASN A 39 -0.27 -11.38 4.48
CA ASN A 39 0.61 -10.45 3.78
C ASN A 39 0.63 -10.71 2.26
N GLY A 40 0.38 -9.68 1.46
CA GLY A 40 0.38 -9.75 -0.01
C GLY A 40 -0.97 -10.13 -0.64
N GLY A 41 -1.33 -9.43 -1.72
CA GLY A 41 -2.63 -9.60 -2.39
C GLY A 41 -2.85 -10.99 -2.96
N LYS A 42 -1.83 -11.57 -3.61
CA LYS A 42 -1.88 -12.95 -4.15
C LYS A 42 -2.13 -13.97 -3.03
N ASN A 43 -1.43 -13.83 -1.91
CA ASN A 43 -1.58 -14.73 -0.77
C ASN A 43 -2.99 -14.63 -0.15
N ARG A 44 -3.59 -13.43 -0.12
CA ARG A 44 -4.99 -13.25 0.32
C ARG A 44 -5.97 -13.98 -0.57
N ILE A 45 -5.80 -13.87 -1.89
CA ILE A 45 -6.65 -14.58 -2.87
C ILE A 45 -6.51 -16.09 -2.67
N ALA A 46 -5.28 -16.61 -2.63
CA ALA A 46 -5.02 -18.04 -2.44
C ALA A 46 -5.59 -18.58 -1.11
N TYR A 47 -5.39 -17.82 -0.03
CA TYR A 47 -5.93 -18.20 1.28
C TYR A 47 -7.45 -18.24 1.27
N TYR A 48 -8.11 -17.22 0.67
CA TYR A 48 -9.57 -17.16 0.63
C TYR A 48 -10.15 -18.26 -0.26
N ALA A 49 -9.53 -18.55 -1.41
CA ALA A 49 -9.91 -19.67 -2.27
C ALA A 49 -9.86 -21.00 -1.50
N LYS A 50 -8.74 -21.28 -0.84
CA LYS A 50 -8.59 -22.49 -0.02
C LYS A 50 -9.63 -22.57 1.10
N SER A 51 -9.97 -21.44 1.73
CA SER A 51 -10.96 -21.41 2.82
C SER A 51 -12.39 -21.69 2.34
N ASN A 52 -12.69 -21.42 1.07
CA ASN A 52 -13.99 -21.68 0.45
C ASN A 52 -14.02 -23.00 -0.35
N ASN A 53 -12.96 -23.80 -0.31
CA ASN A 53 -12.79 -25.00 -1.15
C ASN A 53 -12.80 -24.72 -2.67
N ASP A 54 -12.45 -23.50 -3.07
CA ASP A 54 -12.27 -23.15 -4.47
C ASP A 54 -10.87 -23.57 -4.93
N ASN A 55 -10.80 -24.30 -6.03
CA ASN A 55 -9.53 -24.81 -6.56
C ASN A 55 -8.97 -23.88 -7.62
N PHE A 56 -8.41 -22.73 -7.21
CA PHE A 56 -7.80 -21.76 -8.11
C PHE A 56 -6.37 -22.13 -8.47
N SER A 57 -6.06 -22.12 -9.76
CA SER A 57 -4.68 -22.27 -10.24
C SER A 57 -3.85 -21.02 -9.91
N GLU A 58 -2.52 -21.17 -9.90
CA GLU A 58 -1.60 -20.04 -9.73
C GLU A 58 -1.81 -18.98 -10.81
N ASP A 59 -2.07 -19.39 -12.05
CA ASP A 59 -2.35 -18.49 -13.17
C ASP A 59 -3.62 -17.66 -12.94
N LEU A 60 -4.69 -18.28 -12.42
CA LEU A 60 -5.91 -17.54 -12.09
C LEU A 60 -5.67 -16.54 -10.96
N ILE A 61 -4.95 -16.93 -9.91
CA ILE A 61 -4.59 -16.05 -8.80
C ILE A 61 -3.77 -14.85 -9.32
N LEU A 62 -2.83 -15.09 -10.22
CA LEU A 62 -2.04 -14.04 -10.86
C LEU A 62 -2.94 -13.10 -11.66
N LYS A 63 -3.82 -13.63 -12.50
CA LYS A 63 -4.76 -12.85 -13.32
C LYS A 63 -5.70 -12.00 -12.46
N ILE A 64 -6.26 -12.56 -11.38
CA ILE A 64 -7.09 -11.79 -10.43
C ILE A 64 -6.27 -10.63 -9.85
N HIS A 65 -5.04 -10.90 -9.44
CA HIS A 65 -4.19 -9.87 -8.85
C HIS A 65 -3.83 -8.77 -9.84
N GLU A 66 -3.54 -9.10 -11.09
CA GLU A 66 -3.25 -8.12 -12.15
C GLU A 66 -4.48 -7.26 -12.47
N THR A 67 -5.65 -7.87 -12.64
CA THR A 67 -6.92 -7.16 -12.86
C THR A 67 -7.22 -6.23 -11.68
N LYS A 68 -7.01 -6.71 -10.45
CA LYS A 68 -7.13 -5.90 -9.24
C LYS A 68 -6.17 -4.70 -9.24
N GLN A 69 -4.93 -4.86 -9.70
CA GLN A 69 -3.98 -3.75 -9.77
C GLN A 69 -4.43 -2.69 -10.78
N PHE A 70 -4.98 -3.10 -11.92
CA PHE A 70 -5.59 -2.19 -12.87
C PHE A 70 -6.71 -1.36 -12.23
N HIS A 71 -7.68 -2.00 -11.57
CA HIS A 71 -8.76 -1.30 -10.89
C HIS A 71 -8.28 -0.37 -9.77
N TYR A 72 -7.25 -0.79 -9.01
CA TYR A 72 -6.65 0.05 -8.00
C TYR A 72 -6.14 1.38 -8.58
N LEU A 73 -5.40 1.33 -9.67
CA LEU A 73 -4.89 2.54 -10.34
C LEU A 73 -6.02 3.42 -10.86
N GLU A 74 -7.07 2.84 -11.42
CA GLU A 74 -8.24 3.58 -11.90
C GLU A 74 -9.00 4.27 -10.75
N ILE A 75 -9.12 3.63 -9.58
CA ILE A 75 -9.73 4.23 -8.39
C ILE A 75 -8.89 5.42 -7.90
N ILE A 76 -7.57 5.28 -7.86
CA ILE A 76 -6.67 6.38 -7.47
C ILE A 76 -6.81 7.56 -8.44
N LYS A 77 -6.79 7.32 -9.75
CA LYS A 77 -6.96 8.36 -10.78
C LYS A 77 -8.28 9.14 -10.66
N LYS A 78 -9.33 8.49 -10.20
CA LYS A 78 -10.63 9.14 -9.94
C LYS A 78 -10.65 9.95 -8.65
N ASN A 79 -9.53 10.07 -7.94
CA ASN A 79 -9.40 10.76 -6.65
C ASN A 79 -10.42 10.28 -5.60
N CYS A 80 -10.65 8.97 -5.56
CA CYS A 80 -11.62 8.34 -4.66
C CYS A 80 -10.99 7.89 -3.34
N VAL A 81 -9.75 8.32 -3.03
CA VAL A 81 -9.04 7.94 -1.80
C VAL A 81 -8.75 9.18 -0.98
N SER A 82 -9.04 9.09 0.30
CA SER A 82 -8.82 10.19 1.25
C SER A 82 -7.53 10.02 2.05
N LEU A 83 -6.92 11.15 2.40
CA LEU A 83 -5.86 11.18 3.42
C LEU A 83 -6.46 10.82 4.79
N LYS A 84 -5.70 10.10 5.60
CA LYS A 84 -6.09 9.89 7.01
C LYS A 84 -6.10 11.22 7.75
N THR A 85 -6.98 11.33 8.74
CA THR A 85 -7.18 12.56 9.53
C THR A 85 -5.85 13.08 10.10
N GLY A 86 -5.58 14.36 9.87
CA GLY A 86 -4.38 15.05 10.37
C GLY A 86 -3.11 14.88 9.51
N VAL A 87 -3.08 13.94 8.57
CA VAL A 87 -1.88 13.68 7.73
C VAL A 87 -1.48 14.90 6.93
N PHE A 88 -2.42 15.52 6.23
CA PHE A 88 -2.13 16.72 5.43
C PHE A 88 -1.54 17.85 6.28
N ARG A 89 -2.13 18.10 7.44
CA ARG A 89 -1.64 19.12 8.37
C ARG A 89 -0.22 18.82 8.84
N LEU A 90 0.03 17.59 9.28
CA LEU A 90 1.34 17.17 9.79
C LEU A 90 2.42 17.31 8.70
N ILE A 91 2.18 16.76 7.51
CA ILE A 91 3.13 16.80 6.40
C ILE A 91 3.47 18.24 6.01
N ASN A 92 2.47 19.13 5.91
CA ASN A 92 2.69 20.53 5.57
C ASN A 92 3.42 21.30 6.69
N GLU A 93 3.13 21.00 7.95
CA GLU A 93 3.84 21.61 9.07
C GLU A 93 5.32 21.21 9.09
N LEU A 94 5.60 19.90 8.90
CA LEU A 94 6.96 19.39 8.80
C LEU A 94 7.71 20.01 7.60
N HIS A 95 7.04 20.12 6.45
CA HIS A 95 7.62 20.74 5.26
C HIS A 95 7.98 22.22 5.51
N ARG A 96 7.08 23.01 6.11
CA ARG A 96 7.36 24.42 6.48
C ARG A 96 8.51 24.57 7.46
N LYS A 97 8.67 23.60 8.37
CA LYS A 97 9.79 23.54 9.32
C LYS A 97 11.07 22.96 8.73
N LYS A 98 11.08 22.66 7.42
CA LYS A 98 12.22 22.08 6.69
C LYS A 98 12.67 20.73 7.27
N VAL A 99 11.75 19.97 7.89
CA VAL A 99 11.99 18.59 8.30
C VAL A 99 11.93 17.71 7.07
N ARG A 100 12.98 16.94 6.83
CA ARG A 100 13.07 16.02 5.70
C ARG A 100 12.06 14.88 5.85
N GLN A 101 11.36 14.55 4.77
CA GLN A 101 10.29 13.56 4.76
C GLN A 101 10.52 12.53 3.67
N PHE A 102 10.30 11.25 3.99
CA PHE A 102 10.52 10.11 3.10
C PHE A 102 9.34 9.14 3.16
N ILE A 103 9.09 8.42 2.09
CA ILE A 103 8.14 7.30 2.09
C ILE A 103 8.92 5.98 2.05
N VAL A 104 8.58 5.04 2.94
CA VAL A 104 9.09 3.67 2.93
C VAL A 104 7.91 2.71 2.91
N THR A 105 7.72 1.98 1.79
CA THR A 105 6.50 1.20 1.54
C THR A 105 6.79 -0.15 0.89
N SER A 106 5.85 -1.10 1.07
CA SER A 106 5.84 -2.36 0.33
C SER A 106 5.02 -2.30 -0.97
N SER A 107 4.44 -1.14 -1.31
CA SER A 107 3.75 -0.91 -2.57
C SER A 107 4.76 -0.68 -3.71
N SER A 108 4.33 -0.86 -4.97
CA SER A 108 5.15 -0.54 -6.13
C SER A 108 5.37 0.98 -6.26
N ARG A 109 6.47 1.37 -6.89
CA ARG A 109 6.82 2.78 -7.10
C ARG A 109 5.73 3.52 -7.89
N SER A 110 5.20 2.91 -8.93
CA SER A 110 4.14 3.49 -9.75
C SER A 110 2.88 3.79 -8.95
N GLN A 111 2.46 2.88 -8.08
CA GLN A 111 1.31 3.07 -7.20
C GLN A 111 1.49 4.23 -6.23
N VAL A 112 2.68 4.32 -5.62
CA VAL A 112 2.96 5.37 -4.63
C VAL A 112 3.09 6.73 -5.29
N ASN A 113 3.77 6.83 -6.43
CA ASN A 113 3.89 8.08 -7.17
C ASN A 113 2.51 8.61 -7.56
N LEU A 114 1.66 7.75 -8.14
CA LEU A 114 0.29 8.11 -8.51
C LEU A 114 -0.51 8.57 -7.29
N LEU A 115 -0.43 7.84 -6.18
CA LEU A 115 -1.13 8.19 -4.95
C LEU A 115 -0.68 9.56 -4.40
N VAL A 116 0.62 9.83 -4.36
CA VAL A 116 1.16 11.12 -3.90
C VAL A 116 0.71 12.26 -4.82
N GLU A 117 0.77 12.06 -6.14
CA GLU A 117 0.32 13.04 -7.13
C GLU A 117 -1.13 13.47 -6.89
N TYR A 118 -2.04 12.51 -6.73
CA TYR A 118 -3.48 12.80 -6.55
C TYR A 118 -3.81 13.31 -5.14
N LEU A 119 -3.22 12.73 -4.09
CA LEU A 119 -3.52 13.15 -2.71
C LEU A 119 -3.00 14.54 -2.36
N PHE A 120 -1.93 14.98 -3.02
CA PHE A 120 -1.29 16.28 -2.75
C PHE A 120 -1.42 17.27 -3.92
N ASN A 121 -2.28 16.99 -4.91
CA ASN A 121 -2.53 17.88 -6.06
C ASN A 121 -1.24 18.31 -6.77
N GLY A 122 -0.34 17.38 -7.04
CA GLY A 122 0.96 17.64 -7.67
C GLY A 122 2.04 18.20 -6.74
N PHE A 123 1.72 18.54 -5.51
CA PHE A 123 2.72 18.89 -4.50
C PHE A 123 3.38 17.61 -3.95
N ASN A 124 4.69 17.49 -4.05
CA ASN A 124 5.43 16.37 -3.46
C ASN A 124 6.32 16.83 -2.32
N PRO A 125 5.93 16.60 -1.05
CA PRO A 125 6.72 16.98 0.11
C PRO A 125 7.83 15.99 0.45
N PHE A 126 7.88 14.84 -0.24
CA PHE A 126 8.79 13.74 0.06
C PHE A 126 10.06 13.85 -0.80
N GLU A 127 11.21 13.76 -0.16
CA GLU A 127 12.51 13.87 -0.83
C GLU A 127 12.79 12.64 -1.70
N PHE A 128 12.42 11.43 -1.21
CA PHE A 128 12.46 10.20 -1.97
C PHE A 128 11.49 9.15 -1.43
N ILE A 129 11.32 8.09 -2.20
CA ILE A 129 10.47 6.95 -1.88
C ILE A 129 11.32 5.67 -1.96
N ILE A 130 11.25 4.85 -0.92
CA ILE A 130 11.68 3.44 -0.95
C ILE A 130 10.44 2.58 -1.17
N SER A 131 10.36 1.96 -2.32
CA SER A 131 9.26 1.10 -2.77
C SER A 131 9.61 -0.38 -2.65
N SER A 132 8.67 -1.24 -3.03
CA SER A 132 8.92 -2.70 -3.09
C SER A 132 9.95 -3.12 -4.13
N GLU A 133 10.32 -2.23 -5.04
CA GLU A 133 11.26 -2.48 -6.15
C GLU A 133 12.70 -2.11 -5.77
N ASP A 134 12.88 -1.37 -4.68
CA ASP A 134 14.18 -0.88 -4.24
C ASP A 134 14.91 -1.84 -3.30
N VAL A 135 14.24 -2.88 -2.82
CA VAL A 135 14.76 -3.81 -1.82
C VAL A 135 14.37 -5.25 -2.14
N GLU A 136 15.30 -6.17 -1.91
CA GLU A 136 15.04 -7.61 -2.06
C GLU A 136 14.14 -8.15 -0.96
N LEU A 137 14.36 -7.71 0.28
CA LEU A 137 13.61 -8.14 1.46
C LEU A 137 12.65 -7.04 1.90
N LYS A 138 11.36 -7.36 1.84
CA LYS A 138 10.26 -6.45 2.22
C LYS A 138 9.97 -6.52 3.71
N LYS A 139 9.21 -5.54 4.23
CA LYS A 139 8.69 -5.59 5.60
C LYS A 139 8.04 -6.97 5.89
N PRO A 140 8.33 -7.60 7.03
CA PRO A 140 8.91 -7.09 8.28
C PRO A 140 10.45 -7.08 8.36
N ASN A 141 11.18 -7.28 7.25
CA ASN A 141 12.63 -7.11 7.27
C ASN A 141 12.98 -5.60 7.43
N PRO A 142 14.00 -5.23 8.22
CA PRO A 142 14.39 -3.83 8.41
C PRO A 142 15.05 -3.18 7.19
N LEU A 143 15.42 -3.96 6.17
CA LEU A 143 16.16 -3.48 5.00
C LEU A 143 15.55 -2.23 4.34
N PRO A 144 14.21 -2.08 4.16
CA PRO A 144 13.65 -0.86 3.57
C PRO A 144 13.96 0.40 4.39
N TYR A 145 13.91 0.32 5.72
CA TYR A 145 14.22 1.45 6.59
C TYR A 145 15.72 1.72 6.64
N LEU A 146 16.55 0.67 6.70
CA LEU A 146 18.01 0.82 6.65
C LEU A 146 18.46 1.51 5.35
N LYS A 147 17.88 1.13 4.22
CA LYS A 147 18.15 1.80 2.94
C LYS A 147 17.73 3.27 2.95
N ALA A 148 16.60 3.61 3.57
CA ALA A 148 16.17 5.00 3.69
C ALA A 148 17.15 5.81 4.57
N ILE A 149 17.64 5.25 5.66
CA ILE A 149 18.66 5.87 6.52
C ILE A 149 19.97 6.10 5.74
N GLU A 150 20.44 5.07 5.03
CA GLU A 150 21.64 5.14 4.20
C GLU A 150 21.54 6.27 3.14
N LEU A 151 20.48 6.26 2.34
CA LEU A 151 20.27 7.26 1.28
C LEU A 151 20.08 8.68 1.82
N SER A 152 19.45 8.80 2.99
CA SER A 152 19.24 10.13 3.60
C SER A 152 20.51 10.70 4.22
N GLY A 153 21.47 9.86 4.60
CA GLY A 153 22.64 10.23 5.40
C GLY A 153 22.29 10.72 6.82
N ILE A 154 21.05 10.49 7.29
CA ILE A 154 20.59 10.93 8.62
C ILE A 154 20.94 9.85 9.66
N ASN A 155 21.37 10.26 10.84
CA ASN A 155 21.52 9.32 11.95
C ASN A 155 20.15 8.77 12.36
N LYS A 156 20.04 7.43 12.49
CA LYS A 156 18.79 6.77 12.88
C LYS A 156 18.16 7.32 14.16
N ASN A 157 18.98 7.79 15.11
CA ASN A 157 18.50 8.35 16.36
C ASN A 157 17.81 9.73 16.19
N ASN A 158 17.96 10.34 15.01
CA ASN A 158 17.31 11.61 14.63
C ASN A 158 16.15 11.38 13.66
N SER A 159 15.65 10.14 13.59
CA SER A 159 14.57 9.76 12.69
C SER A 159 13.38 9.23 13.46
N ILE A 160 12.17 9.52 12.95
CA ILE A 160 10.90 9.00 13.47
C ILE A 160 10.17 8.31 12.33
N VAL A 161 9.65 7.12 12.59
CA VAL A 161 8.82 6.36 11.64
C VAL A 161 7.38 6.38 12.11
N PHE A 162 6.46 6.74 11.20
CA PHE A 162 5.02 6.60 11.40
C PHE A 162 4.54 5.35 10.65
N GLU A 163 4.08 4.37 11.37
CA GLU A 163 3.67 3.07 10.82
C GLU A 163 2.41 2.55 11.53
N ASP A 164 1.48 1.98 10.76
CA ASP A 164 0.22 1.45 11.27
C ASP A 164 0.03 -0.06 10.99
N SER A 165 0.97 -0.67 10.28
CA SER A 165 0.93 -2.10 9.99
C SER A 165 1.84 -2.90 10.91
N ASN A 166 1.39 -4.10 11.30
CA ASN A 166 2.20 -5.00 12.12
C ASN A 166 3.54 -5.41 11.46
N PRO A 167 3.61 -5.71 10.15
CA PRO A 167 4.89 -5.95 9.48
C PRO A 167 5.81 -4.73 9.49
N GLY A 168 5.27 -3.53 9.32
CA GLY A 168 6.07 -2.31 9.34
C GLY A 168 6.59 -1.94 10.74
N LEU A 169 5.82 -2.21 11.80
CA LEU A 169 6.26 -2.01 13.18
C LEU A 169 7.36 -3.00 13.62
N LYS A 170 7.40 -4.18 13.01
CA LYS A 170 8.43 -5.20 13.28
C LYS A 170 9.70 -5.01 12.46
N SER A 171 9.65 -4.19 11.45
CA SER A 171 10.74 -3.87 10.54
C SER A 171 11.69 -2.87 11.18
#